data_7686a300cace776f7a6ee556e906d52b
#
_entry.id   7686a300cace776f7a6ee556e906d52b
#
_cell.length_a   1.000
_cell.length_b   1.000
_cell.length_c   1.000
_cell.angle_alpha   90.00
_cell.angle_beta   90.00
_cell.angle_gamma   90.00
#
_symmetry.space_group_name_H-M   'P 1'
#
loop_
_entity.id
_entity.type
_entity.pdbx_description
1 polymer ?
#
loop_
_entity_poly.entity_id
_entity_poly.type
_entity_poly.pdbx_seq_one_letter_code
_entity_poly.pdbx_strand_id
1 'polypeptide(L)'
;MGHIDPTKEIFAQFRDNDRPGPIHMLNLVRLRKEAAYPDGRKASGAEAYAAYGRESGPVFERLGGRIVWQGKFELMLIGPETERWDHCFIAEYPSVAAFVEMIRDPVYREAVKHRQAAVEDSRLIRHAVLPAGKNFGEIPE
;
A
#
# COMPACT_ATOMS: atom_id res chain seq x y z
N MET A 1 17.08 1.47 7.71
CA MET A 1 15.77 1.34 8.36
C MET A 1 14.65 1.51 7.35
N GLY A 2 13.68 0.64 7.37
CA GLY A 2 12.59 0.66 6.42
C GLY A 2 11.45 1.57 6.83
N HIS A 3 10.68 1.98 5.82
CA HIS A 3 9.43 2.70 5.99
C HIS A 3 8.29 1.68 5.88
N ILE A 4 7.58 1.43 6.98
CA ILE A 4 6.57 0.37 7.05
C ILE A 4 5.18 0.94 7.34
N ASP A 5 5.07 1.81 8.36
CA ASP A 5 3.81 2.40 8.79
C ASP A 5 3.88 3.93 8.74
N PRO A 6 2.72 4.61 8.57
CA PRO A 6 2.72 6.07 8.63
C PRO A 6 2.98 6.57 10.04
N THR A 7 3.57 7.75 10.15
CA THR A 7 3.63 8.44 11.44
C THR A 7 2.24 8.97 11.79
N LYS A 8 2.02 9.25 13.09
CA LYS A 8 0.75 9.82 13.54
C LYS A 8 0.46 11.16 12.88
N GLU A 9 1.50 11.97 12.69
CA GLU A 9 1.39 13.31 12.09
C GLU A 9 0.98 13.23 10.63
N ILE A 10 1.60 12.34 9.87
CA ILE A 10 1.27 12.16 8.44
C ILE A 10 -0.12 11.52 8.29
N PHE A 11 -0.46 10.56 9.15
CA PHE A 11 -1.81 9.98 9.10
C PHE A 11 -2.89 11.02 9.40
N ALA A 12 -2.64 11.94 10.35
CA ALA A 12 -3.57 13.02 10.63
C ALA A 12 -3.74 13.94 9.42
N GLN A 13 -2.65 14.28 8.72
CA GLN A 13 -2.72 15.06 7.49
C GLN A 13 -3.53 14.34 6.41
N PHE A 14 -3.33 13.03 6.28
CA PHE A 14 -4.09 12.22 5.33
C PHE A 14 -5.59 12.27 5.64
N ARG A 15 -5.96 11.99 6.88
CA ARG A 15 -7.34 11.96 7.33
C ARG A 15 -8.03 13.32 7.18
N ASP A 16 -7.32 14.39 7.56
CA ASP A 16 -7.89 15.74 7.60
C ASP A 16 -8.06 16.33 6.20
N ASN A 17 -7.32 15.85 5.22
CA ASN A 17 -7.54 16.22 3.82
C ASN A 17 -8.54 15.23 3.19
N ASP A 18 -9.81 15.40 3.54
CA ASP A 18 -10.90 14.52 3.15
C ASP A 18 -11.66 15.00 1.91
N ARG A 19 -10.93 15.59 0.94
CA ARG A 19 -11.54 16.02 -0.30
C ARG A 19 -12.43 14.92 -0.90
N PRO A 20 -13.56 15.27 -1.55
CA PRO A 20 -14.45 14.25 -2.12
C PRO A 20 -13.83 13.53 -3.30
N GLY A 21 -14.33 12.34 -3.56
CA GLY A 21 -13.95 11.52 -4.70
C GLY A 21 -12.88 10.48 -4.37
N PRO A 22 -12.57 9.64 -5.36
CA PRO A 22 -11.64 8.53 -5.16
C PRO A 22 -10.19 8.97 -5.00
N ILE A 23 -9.42 8.12 -4.34
CA ILE A 23 -7.97 8.27 -4.22
C ILE A 23 -7.29 7.05 -4.80
N HIS A 24 -6.13 7.26 -5.41
CA HIS A 24 -5.23 6.20 -5.85
C HIS A 24 -4.03 6.16 -4.92
N MET A 25 -3.81 5.01 -4.31
CA MET A 25 -2.68 4.78 -3.43
C MET A 25 -1.65 3.94 -4.18
N LEU A 26 -0.54 4.57 -4.55
CA LEU A 26 0.58 3.86 -5.16
C LEU A 26 1.35 3.13 -4.07
N ASN A 27 1.49 1.83 -4.24
CA ASN A 27 2.19 0.94 -3.32
C ASN A 27 3.45 0.40 -3.98
N LEU A 28 4.57 0.60 -3.31
CA LEU A 28 5.84 -0.04 -3.65
C LEU A 28 6.28 -0.79 -2.40
N VAL A 29 6.44 -2.11 -2.50
CA VAL A 29 6.67 -2.97 -1.33
C VAL A 29 7.87 -3.88 -1.56
N ARG A 30 8.83 -3.82 -0.64
CA ARG A 30 9.96 -4.76 -0.59
C ARG A 30 9.76 -5.68 0.62
N LEU A 31 9.83 -6.98 0.37
CA LEU A 31 9.59 -7.98 1.39
C LEU A 31 10.89 -8.43 2.06
N ARG A 32 10.80 -8.74 3.34
CA ARG A 32 11.87 -9.43 4.05
C ARG A 32 11.98 -10.85 3.49
N LYS A 33 13.18 -11.40 3.50
CA LYS A 33 13.35 -12.82 3.19
C LYS A 33 12.65 -13.67 4.25
N GLU A 34 12.89 -13.34 5.52
CA GLU A 34 12.23 -13.97 6.67
C GLU A 34 11.35 -12.94 7.38
N ALA A 35 10.08 -13.29 7.61
CA ALA A 35 9.15 -12.43 8.31
C ALA A 35 9.60 -12.18 9.75
N ALA A 36 9.36 -10.97 10.23
CA ALA A 36 9.77 -10.54 11.56
C ALA A 36 8.55 -10.50 12.52
N TYR A 37 7.91 -11.65 12.73
CA TYR A 37 6.83 -11.73 13.71
C TYR A 37 7.36 -11.58 15.14
N PRO A 38 6.68 -10.76 15.97
CA PRO A 38 7.13 -10.57 17.37
C PRO A 38 7.16 -11.86 18.19
N ASP A 39 6.31 -12.85 17.87
CA ASP A 39 6.27 -14.14 18.57
C ASP A 39 7.35 -15.12 18.10
N GLY A 40 8.17 -14.73 17.12
CA GLY A 40 9.26 -15.55 16.61
C GLY A 40 8.85 -16.68 15.68
N ARG A 41 7.54 -16.75 15.29
CA ARG A 41 7.12 -17.80 14.35
C ARG A 41 7.90 -17.67 13.04
N LYS A 42 8.15 -18.80 12.40
CA LYS A 42 8.89 -18.86 11.16
C LYS A 42 7.97 -18.80 9.96
N ALA A 43 8.23 -17.85 9.08
CA ALA A 43 7.55 -17.70 7.80
C ALA A 43 8.45 -16.84 6.90
N SER A 44 8.29 -16.97 5.60
CA SER A 44 8.94 -16.02 4.68
C SER A 44 8.18 -14.70 4.66
N GLY A 45 8.85 -13.64 4.22
CA GLY A 45 8.17 -12.36 3.99
C GLY A 45 7.02 -12.51 3.00
N ALA A 46 7.23 -13.32 1.94
CA ALA A 46 6.19 -13.57 0.94
C ALA A 46 4.97 -14.28 1.54
N GLU A 47 5.18 -15.28 2.40
CA GLU A 47 4.10 -15.97 3.09
C GLU A 47 3.31 -15.03 4.01
N ALA A 48 4.02 -14.19 4.76
CA ALA A 48 3.38 -13.21 5.64
C ALA A 48 2.57 -12.18 4.86
N TYR A 49 3.12 -11.68 3.73
CA TYR A 49 2.39 -10.72 2.92
C TYR A 49 1.15 -11.35 2.27
N ALA A 50 1.24 -12.62 1.86
CA ALA A 50 0.09 -13.36 1.35
C ALA A 50 -1.01 -13.50 2.41
N ALA A 51 -0.63 -13.74 3.67
CA ALA A 51 -1.57 -13.78 4.79
C ALA A 51 -2.26 -12.42 4.98
N TYR A 52 -1.49 -11.33 4.89
CA TYR A 52 -2.04 -9.98 4.91
C TYR A 52 -3.11 -9.80 3.83
N GLY A 53 -2.80 -10.20 2.59
CA GLY A 53 -3.73 -10.10 1.47
C GLY A 53 -5.02 -10.87 1.68
N ARG A 54 -4.91 -12.11 2.16
CA ARG A 54 -6.09 -12.96 2.42
C ARG A 54 -6.99 -12.38 3.50
N GLU A 55 -6.41 -11.86 4.57
CA GLU A 55 -7.16 -11.39 5.72
C GLU A 55 -7.70 -9.98 5.54
N SER A 56 -6.97 -9.11 4.84
CA SER A 56 -7.41 -7.74 4.59
C SER A 56 -8.35 -7.62 3.38
N GLY A 57 -8.25 -8.55 2.42
CA GLY A 57 -9.00 -8.50 1.18
C GLY A 57 -10.51 -8.29 1.35
N PRO A 58 -11.20 -9.07 2.18
CA PRO A 58 -12.64 -8.89 2.38
C PRO A 58 -13.01 -7.50 2.92
N VAL A 59 -12.22 -6.93 3.82
CA VAL A 59 -12.45 -5.58 4.34
C VAL A 59 -12.27 -4.55 3.23
N PHE A 60 -11.17 -4.66 2.49
CA PHE A 60 -10.85 -3.79 1.36
C PHE A 60 -11.97 -3.77 0.32
N GLU A 61 -12.42 -4.95 -0.09
CA GLU A 61 -13.49 -5.09 -1.10
C GLU A 61 -14.82 -4.56 -0.60
N ARG A 62 -15.17 -4.84 0.66
CA ARG A 62 -16.41 -4.37 1.27
C ARG A 62 -16.49 -2.84 1.29
N LEU A 63 -15.38 -2.18 1.47
CA LEU A 63 -15.30 -0.71 1.50
C LEU A 63 -15.16 -0.08 0.12
N GLY A 64 -15.28 -0.88 -0.94
CA GLY A 64 -15.24 -0.41 -2.31
C GLY A 64 -13.83 -0.28 -2.90
N GLY A 65 -12.85 -0.85 -2.22
CA GLY A 65 -11.47 -0.87 -2.73
C GLY A 65 -11.31 -1.82 -3.92
N ARG A 66 -10.39 -1.48 -4.79
CA ARG A 66 -10.00 -2.35 -5.92
C ARG A 66 -8.60 -2.04 -6.37
N ILE A 67 -7.94 -3.01 -6.98
CA ILE A 67 -6.61 -2.83 -7.56
C ILE A 67 -6.80 -2.39 -9.02
N VAL A 68 -6.35 -1.19 -9.37
CA VAL A 68 -6.55 -0.63 -10.71
C VAL A 68 -5.33 -0.77 -11.60
N TRP A 69 -4.17 -1.08 -11.03
CA TRP A 69 -2.94 -1.32 -11.78
C TRP A 69 -2.01 -2.21 -10.97
N GLN A 70 -1.32 -3.12 -11.64
CA GLN A 70 -0.24 -3.92 -11.07
C GLN A 70 0.91 -4.00 -12.07
N GLY A 71 2.14 -3.95 -11.57
CA GLY A 71 3.32 -4.17 -12.38
C GLY A 71 4.33 -5.05 -11.66
N LYS A 72 5.14 -5.76 -12.43
CA LYS A 72 6.26 -6.51 -11.90
C LYS A 72 7.51 -5.66 -12.10
N PHE A 73 8.19 -5.33 -11.00
CA PHE A 73 9.44 -4.59 -11.06
C PHE A 73 10.49 -5.39 -11.84
N GLU A 74 11.17 -4.74 -12.78
CA GLU A 74 12.21 -5.38 -13.57
C GLU A 74 13.57 -4.71 -13.43
N LEU A 75 13.58 -3.35 -13.45
CA LEU A 75 14.83 -2.61 -13.50
C LEU A 75 14.61 -1.16 -13.04
N MET A 76 15.49 -0.67 -12.19
CA MET A 76 15.55 0.75 -11.86
C MET A 76 16.40 1.45 -12.94
N LEU A 77 15.74 1.93 -14.00
CA LEU A 77 16.44 2.57 -15.11
C LEU A 77 17.06 3.91 -14.69
N ILE A 78 16.32 4.68 -13.90
CA ILE A 78 16.78 5.95 -13.34
C ILE A 78 16.33 6.01 -11.89
N GLY A 79 17.28 5.98 -10.99
CA GLY A 79 17.03 6.03 -9.55
C GLY A 79 18.10 5.28 -8.78
N PRO A 80 17.99 5.22 -7.44
CA PRO A 80 18.95 4.50 -6.63
C PRO A 80 18.92 3.00 -6.95
N GLU A 81 20.11 2.42 -7.19
CA GLU A 81 20.24 0.99 -7.50
C GLU A 81 19.73 0.09 -6.38
N THR A 82 19.73 0.58 -5.14
CA THR A 82 19.28 -0.17 -3.99
C THR A 82 17.76 -0.20 -3.83
N GLU A 83 17.03 0.66 -4.54
CA GLU A 83 15.57 0.64 -4.51
C GLU A 83 15.03 -0.38 -5.52
N ARG A 84 14.58 -1.49 -4.99
CA ARG A 84 13.90 -2.54 -5.75
C ARG A 84 12.64 -2.93 -4.99
N TRP A 85 11.63 -3.38 -5.71
CA TRP A 85 10.31 -3.63 -5.13
C TRP A 85 9.77 -4.98 -5.57
N ASP A 86 9.23 -5.73 -4.62
CA ASP A 86 8.62 -7.03 -4.90
C ASP A 86 7.18 -6.89 -5.40
N HIS A 87 6.47 -5.87 -4.93
CA HIS A 87 5.12 -5.58 -5.37
C HIS A 87 4.97 -4.10 -5.72
N CYS A 88 4.38 -3.85 -6.88
CA CYS A 88 4.06 -2.50 -7.37
C CYS A 88 2.62 -2.51 -7.81
N PHE A 89 1.78 -1.70 -7.18
CA PHE A 89 0.36 -1.66 -7.54
C PHE A 89 -0.29 -0.36 -7.10
N ILE A 90 -1.44 -0.06 -7.69
CA ILE A 90 -2.26 1.07 -7.30
C ILE A 90 -3.59 0.53 -6.78
N ALA A 91 -3.89 0.85 -5.53
CA ALA A 91 -5.16 0.55 -4.89
C ALA A 91 -6.05 1.80 -4.97
N GLU A 92 -7.26 1.64 -5.50
CA GLU A 92 -8.25 2.71 -5.52
C GLU A 92 -9.20 2.53 -4.35
N TYR A 93 -9.46 3.62 -3.64
CA TYR A 93 -10.50 3.70 -2.61
C TYR A 93 -11.52 4.73 -3.07
N PRO A 94 -12.82 4.52 -2.82
CA PRO A 94 -13.84 5.47 -3.28
C PRO A 94 -13.75 6.84 -2.58
N SER A 95 -13.09 6.89 -1.43
CA SER A 95 -12.94 8.13 -0.66
C SER A 95 -11.79 8.00 0.35
N VAL A 96 -11.37 9.13 0.89
CA VAL A 96 -10.44 9.15 2.02
C VAL A 96 -11.07 8.44 3.23
N ALA A 97 -12.36 8.68 3.47
CA ALA A 97 -13.08 8.06 4.58
C ALA A 97 -13.05 6.54 4.51
N ALA A 98 -13.17 5.96 3.31
CA ALA A 98 -13.11 4.49 3.13
C ALA A 98 -11.76 3.92 3.58
N PHE A 99 -10.67 4.58 3.22
CA PHE A 99 -9.34 4.17 3.66
C PHE A 99 -9.21 4.26 5.19
N VAL A 100 -9.64 5.36 5.78
CA VAL A 100 -9.59 5.57 7.23
C VAL A 100 -10.43 4.51 7.95
N GLU A 101 -11.61 4.20 7.43
CA GLU A 101 -12.49 3.16 7.98
C GLU A 101 -11.82 1.79 7.93
N MET A 102 -11.13 1.46 6.83
CA MET A 102 -10.37 0.22 6.72
C MET A 102 -9.30 0.13 7.82
N ILE A 103 -8.52 1.18 8.00
CA ILE A 103 -7.44 1.22 8.98
C ILE A 103 -7.98 0.99 10.41
N ARG A 104 -9.21 1.40 10.68
CA ARG A 104 -9.87 1.28 11.99
C ARG A 104 -10.62 -0.04 12.18
N ASP A 105 -10.84 -0.78 11.10
CA ASP A 105 -11.59 -2.03 11.16
C ASP A 105 -10.84 -3.08 11.99
N PRO A 106 -11.53 -3.78 12.93
CA PRO A 106 -10.87 -4.78 13.78
C PRO A 106 -10.22 -5.92 13.01
N VAL A 107 -10.83 -6.38 11.91
CA VAL A 107 -10.27 -7.44 11.06
C VAL A 107 -9.00 -6.94 10.38
N TYR A 108 -9.01 -5.73 9.84
CA TYR A 108 -7.83 -5.13 9.22
C TYR A 108 -6.70 -4.95 10.24
N ARG A 109 -7.03 -4.57 11.46
CA ARG A 109 -6.02 -4.37 12.53
C ARG A 109 -5.27 -5.66 12.86
N GLU A 110 -5.93 -6.80 12.75
CA GLU A 110 -5.25 -8.09 12.89
C GLU A 110 -4.45 -8.42 11.62
N ALA A 111 -5.04 -8.19 10.45
CA ALA A 111 -4.37 -8.47 9.16
C ALA A 111 -3.08 -7.66 9.01
N VAL A 112 -3.05 -6.41 9.41
CA VAL A 112 -1.89 -5.53 9.23
C VAL A 112 -0.65 -6.01 9.99
N LYS A 113 -0.82 -6.83 11.01
CA LYS A 113 0.32 -7.43 11.74
C LYS A 113 1.16 -8.32 10.82
N HIS A 114 0.51 -9.00 9.87
CA HIS A 114 1.22 -9.78 8.86
C HIS A 114 2.02 -8.88 7.92
N ARG A 115 1.45 -7.75 7.52
CA ARG A 115 2.18 -6.76 6.69
C ARG A 115 3.40 -6.21 7.43
N GLN A 116 3.23 -5.87 8.70
CA GLN A 116 4.33 -5.36 9.53
C GLN A 116 5.46 -6.38 9.67
N ALA A 117 5.13 -7.66 9.75
CA ALA A 117 6.13 -8.72 9.81
C ALA A 117 6.80 -8.97 8.45
N ALA A 118 6.06 -8.79 7.35
CA ALA A 118 6.50 -9.10 6.00
C ALA A 118 7.41 -8.05 5.38
N VAL A 119 7.14 -6.77 5.64
CA VAL A 119 7.70 -5.65 4.88
C VAL A 119 9.04 -5.19 5.44
N GLU A 120 10.05 -5.13 4.56
CA GLU A 120 11.35 -4.56 4.87
C GLU A 120 11.35 -3.05 4.66
N ASP A 121 10.75 -2.59 3.55
CA ASP A 121 10.65 -1.18 3.19
C ASP A 121 9.46 -1.00 2.24
N SER A 122 8.88 0.18 2.24
CA SER A 122 7.74 0.44 1.37
C SER A 122 7.57 1.93 1.10
N ARG A 123 6.79 2.21 0.07
CA ARG A 123 6.29 3.55 -0.22
C ARG A 123 4.79 3.44 -0.43
N LEU A 124 4.06 4.32 0.19
CA LEU A 124 2.60 4.42 0.03
C LEU A 124 2.28 5.88 -0.24
N ILE A 125 1.86 6.17 -1.46
CA ILE A 125 1.74 7.55 -1.94
C ILE A 125 0.31 7.80 -2.42
N ARG A 126 -0.35 8.79 -1.83
CA ARG A 126 -1.69 9.18 -2.19
C ARG A 126 -1.70 10.08 -3.42
N HIS A 127 -2.59 9.77 -4.36
CA HIS A 127 -2.80 10.55 -5.57
C HIS A 127 -4.27 10.88 -5.77
N ALA A 128 -4.54 12.04 -6.34
CA ALA A 128 -5.83 12.30 -6.96
C ALA A 128 -5.91 11.49 -8.26
N VAL A 129 -7.09 11.04 -8.62
CA VAL A 129 -7.29 10.31 -9.88
C VAL A 129 -7.37 11.31 -11.04
N LEU A 130 -6.56 11.09 -12.05
CA LEU A 130 -6.58 11.88 -13.28
C LEU A 130 -6.90 10.96 -14.47
N PRO A 131 -7.51 11.49 -15.53
CA PRO A 131 -7.76 10.72 -16.74
C PRO A 131 -6.45 10.24 -17.36
N ALA A 132 -6.46 9.03 -17.92
CA ALA A 132 -5.33 8.55 -18.70
C ALA A 132 -5.15 9.43 -19.96
N GLY A 133 -3.90 9.70 -20.30
CA GLY A 133 -3.55 10.50 -21.48
C GLY A 133 -2.86 9.65 -22.53
N LYS A 134 -2.69 10.22 -23.71
CA LYS A 134 -2.03 9.57 -24.85
C LYS A 134 -0.53 9.83 -24.88
N ASN A 135 -0.07 10.94 -24.34
CA ASN A 135 1.33 11.34 -24.37
C ASN A 135 1.62 12.35 -23.25
N PHE A 136 2.88 12.73 -23.13
CA PHE A 136 3.32 13.63 -22.07
C PHE A 136 2.67 15.03 -22.14
N GLY A 137 2.24 15.48 -23.31
CA GLY A 137 1.57 16.77 -23.46
C GLY A 137 0.18 16.83 -22.84
N GLU A 138 -0.40 15.68 -22.48
CA GLU A 138 -1.73 15.60 -21.86
C GLU A 138 -1.66 15.49 -20.34
N ILE A 139 -0.48 15.57 -19.73
CA ILE A 139 -0.34 15.56 -18.28
C ILE A 139 -0.74 16.94 -17.74
N PRO A 140 -1.78 17.04 -16.89
CA PRO A 140 -2.20 18.33 -16.32
C PRO A 140 -1.13 18.91 -15.41
N GLU A 141 -1.10 20.22 -15.32
CA GLU A 141 -0.23 20.95 -14.39
C GLU A 141 -0.68 20.79 -12.94
#